data_ff41571d3532e3baf33899c4c9d68305
#
_entry.id   ff41571d3532e3baf33899c4c9d68305
#
_cell.length_a   1.000
_cell.length_b   1.000
_cell.length_c   1.000
_cell.angle_alpha   90.00
_cell.angle_beta   90.00
_cell.angle_gamma   90.00
#
_symmetry.space_group_name_H-M   'P 1'
#
loop_
_entity.id
_entity.type
_entity.pdbx_description
1 polymer ?
#
loop_
_entity_poly.entity_id
_entity_poly.type
_entity_poly.pdbx_seq_one_letter_code
_entity_poly.pdbx_strand_id
1 'polypeptide(L)'
;IEKPQSAEDSMKIRFQQEFQSGGDVIITEDLKKSFGIGKDRRVLFDHVNMDIKRGEKICIVGRNGIGKTTLLKIIMNQLAPDSGRVKIGHNVNFGYYDQGQMLLDPNNTVLGEMKETYRLYTDTKMRSVLGRFLFRGDDVFLKVSDLSGGEKARLSLLKMMLGGANTLLLDEPTNHMDIESKEVFEDALAEFPGTAIIVSHDRYFLQKIPDRILELTPEGVTEYLGRYDYYMEKKEQIESGKKYLEAMGNSADSEEPQESGVQPLTAEEQRRLNKEKEAEQRRRTRRRENLENEISKIEAKIKELEAAI
;
A
#
# COMPACT_ATOMS: atom_id res chain seq x y z
N ILE A 1 -15.86 -25.49 -37.76
CA ILE A 1 -14.98 -25.84 -36.63
C ILE A 1 -14.51 -24.50 -36.08
N GLU A 2 -15.20 -24.00 -35.03
CA GLU A 2 -14.80 -22.78 -34.33
C GLU A 2 -13.46 -23.02 -33.62
N LYS A 3 -12.52 -22.09 -33.79
CA LYS A 3 -11.29 -22.10 -33.01
C LYS A 3 -11.60 -22.04 -31.52
N PRO A 4 -10.98 -22.86 -30.66
CA PRO A 4 -11.12 -22.72 -29.25
C PRO A 4 -10.65 -21.31 -28.84
N GLN A 5 -11.51 -20.58 -28.15
CA GLN A 5 -11.12 -19.32 -27.50
C GLN A 5 -9.91 -19.60 -26.62
N SER A 6 -8.87 -18.78 -26.76
CA SER A 6 -7.63 -18.92 -26.01
C SER A 6 -7.94 -18.93 -24.50
N ALA A 7 -7.35 -19.87 -23.78
CA ALA A 7 -7.55 -20.08 -22.35
C ALA A 7 -7.15 -18.87 -21.47
N GLU A 8 -6.53 -17.84 -22.05
CA GLU A 8 -6.07 -16.62 -21.36
C GLU A 8 -7.19 -15.63 -21.04
N ASP A 9 -8.30 -15.64 -21.76
CA ASP A 9 -9.39 -14.66 -21.56
C ASP A 9 -10.40 -15.08 -20.47
N SER A 10 -10.31 -16.32 -19.93
CA SER A 10 -11.27 -16.89 -18.98
C SER A 10 -10.87 -16.71 -17.49
N MET A 11 -9.74 -16.08 -17.18
CA MET A 11 -9.16 -16.15 -15.83
C MET A 11 -9.16 -14.84 -15.02
N LYS A 12 -9.76 -13.75 -15.47
CA LYS A 12 -9.85 -12.53 -14.67
C LYS A 12 -10.89 -12.70 -13.55
N ILE A 13 -10.48 -12.48 -12.29
CA ILE A 13 -11.42 -12.40 -11.19
C ILE A 13 -12.28 -11.16 -11.44
N ARG A 14 -13.59 -11.35 -11.65
CA ARG A 14 -14.50 -10.21 -11.68
C ARG A 14 -14.90 -9.90 -10.25
N PHE A 15 -14.21 -8.95 -9.63
CA PHE A 15 -14.66 -8.37 -8.38
C PHE A 15 -15.97 -7.63 -8.62
N GLN A 16 -17.06 -8.12 -8.06
CA GLN A 16 -18.34 -7.44 -8.13
C GLN A 16 -18.41 -6.44 -6.97
N GLN A 17 -18.16 -5.18 -7.26
CA GLN A 17 -18.54 -4.10 -6.34
C GLN A 17 -20.03 -3.86 -6.52
N GLU A 18 -20.81 -3.96 -5.45
CA GLU A 18 -22.24 -3.63 -5.50
C GLU A 18 -22.45 -2.15 -5.83
N PHE A 19 -21.61 -1.28 -5.28
CA PHE A 19 -21.62 0.17 -5.52
C PHE A 19 -20.20 0.71 -5.56
N GLN A 20 -19.98 1.72 -6.40
CA GLN A 20 -18.75 2.49 -6.38
C GLN A 20 -18.80 3.52 -5.26
N SER A 21 -17.70 3.69 -4.54
CA SER A 21 -17.54 4.80 -3.58
C SER A 21 -17.51 6.15 -4.28
N GLY A 22 -17.75 7.23 -3.54
CA GLY A 22 -17.47 8.59 -3.97
C GLY A 22 -16.01 8.81 -4.35
N GLY A 23 -15.66 9.97 -4.90
CA GLY A 23 -14.28 10.33 -5.26
C GLY A 23 -13.38 10.40 -4.02
N ASP A 24 -13.87 11.02 -2.95
CA ASP A 24 -13.22 11.05 -1.63
C ASP A 24 -13.67 9.81 -0.86
N VAL A 25 -12.72 9.01 -0.38
CA VAL A 25 -13.01 7.78 0.36
C VAL A 25 -12.81 7.99 1.85
N ILE A 26 -11.68 8.55 2.26
CA ILE A 26 -11.39 8.84 3.67
C ILE A 26 -10.62 10.15 3.74
N ILE A 27 -11.09 11.05 4.58
CA ILE A 27 -10.38 12.28 4.95
C ILE A 27 -10.20 12.29 6.45
N THR A 28 -8.97 12.47 6.93
CA THR A 28 -8.68 12.66 8.36
C THR A 28 -8.18 14.08 8.58
N GLU A 29 -8.64 14.70 9.65
CA GLU A 29 -8.27 16.06 10.02
C GLU A 29 -7.78 16.08 11.47
N ASP A 30 -6.51 16.42 11.67
CA ASP A 30 -5.82 16.58 12.96
C ASP A 30 -6.07 15.44 13.96
N LEU A 31 -6.05 14.19 13.48
CA LEU A 31 -6.27 13.05 14.36
C LEU A 31 -5.15 12.91 15.37
N LYS A 32 -5.55 12.70 16.62
CA LYS A 32 -4.66 12.39 17.72
C LYS A 32 -5.14 11.17 18.48
N LYS A 33 -4.20 10.33 18.89
CA LYS A 33 -4.47 9.21 19.78
C LYS A 33 -3.33 8.98 20.76
N SER A 34 -3.73 8.78 22.01
CA SER A 34 -2.83 8.39 23.09
C SER A 34 -3.47 7.30 23.95
N PHE A 35 -2.66 6.55 24.68
CA PHE A 35 -3.09 5.60 25.69
C PHE A 35 -2.39 5.88 27.02
N GLY A 36 -2.99 5.38 28.10
CA GLY A 36 -2.51 5.60 29.47
C GLY A 36 -3.05 6.87 30.12
N ILE A 37 -2.77 7.05 31.40
CA ILE A 37 -3.25 8.16 32.23
C ILE A 37 -2.06 8.80 32.96
N GLY A 38 -2.06 10.13 33.04
CA GLY A 38 -1.05 10.87 33.82
C GLY A 38 0.37 10.71 33.23
N LYS A 39 1.32 10.25 34.07
CA LYS A 39 2.75 10.11 33.69
C LYS A 39 3.00 8.97 32.72
N ASP A 40 2.10 8.00 32.65
CA ASP A 40 2.20 6.84 31.74
C ASP A 40 1.48 7.07 30.42
N ARG A 41 1.05 8.31 30.15
CA ARG A 41 0.40 8.67 28.89
C ARG A 41 1.41 8.60 27.74
N ARG A 42 1.15 7.68 26.80
CA ARG A 42 1.92 7.51 25.58
C ARG A 42 1.11 8.01 24.38
N VAL A 43 1.59 9.06 23.75
CA VAL A 43 1.05 9.53 22.47
C VAL A 43 1.50 8.56 21.39
N LEU A 44 0.57 8.01 20.63
CA LEU A 44 0.85 7.18 19.46
C LEU A 44 1.13 8.07 18.24
N PHE A 45 0.21 8.99 17.99
CA PHE A 45 0.34 9.95 16.90
C PHE A 45 -0.48 11.21 17.21
N ASP A 46 -0.05 12.31 16.61
CA ASP A 46 -0.71 13.62 16.67
C ASP A 46 -0.75 14.21 15.25
N HIS A 47 -1.68 15.11 14.98
CA HIS A 47 -1.81 15.82 13.69
C HIS A 47 -1.82 14.92 12.45
N VAL A 48 -2.50 13.75 12.51
CA VAL A 48 -2.62 12.87 11.36
C VAL A 48 -3.65 13.41 10.38
N ASN A 49 -3.16 13.86 9.23
CA ASN A 49 -3.95 14.39 8.12
C ASN A 49 -3.74 13.51 6.89
N MET A 50 -4.81 12.94 6.35
CA MET A 50 -4.79 12.09 5.15
C MET A 50 -5.98 12.42 4.27
N ASP A 51 -5.78 12.33 2.97
CA ASP A 51 -6.83 12.44 1.96
C ASP A 51 -6.70 11.27 0.97
N ILE A 52 -7.63 10.33 1.06
CA ILE A 52 -7.59 9.07 0.31
C ILE A 52 -8.69 9.06 -0.73
N LYS A 53 -8.30 8.90 -1.99
CA LYS A 53 -9.20 8.91 -3.13
C LYS A 53 -9.58 7.50 -3.58
N ARG A 54 -10.67 7.43 -4.33
CA ARG A 54 -11.16 6.17 -4.90
C ARG A 54 -10.13 5.53 -5.82
N GLY A 55 -9.95 4.22 -5.68
CA GLY A 55 -9.09 3.40 -6.51
C GLY A 55 -7.62 3.39 -6.10
N GLU A 56 -7.22 4.25 -5.15
CA GLU A 56 -5.83 4.29 -4.67
C GLU A 56 -5.47 3.03 -3.87
N LYS A 57 -4.25 2.56 -4.05
CA LYS A 57 -3.60 1.54 -3.23
C LYS A 57 -2.54 2.23 -2.36
N ILE A 58 -2.80 2.34 -1.07
CA ILE A 58 -1.97 3.09 -0.13
C ILE A 58 -1.36 2.14 0.87
N CYS A 59 -0.07 2.25 1.11
CA CYS A 59 0.58 1.55 2.22
C CYS A 59 0.91 2.49 3.37
N ILE A 60 0.53 2.10 4.59
CA ILE A 60 0.91 2.75 5.83
C ILE A 60 2.10 2.02 6.42
N VAL A 61 3.22 2.71 6.53
CA VAL A 61 4.45 2.23 7.16
C VAL A 61 4.72 2.98 8.47
N GLY A 62 5.61 2.47 9.30
CA GLY A 62 6.00 3.11 10.55
C GLY A 62 6.46 2.10 11.58
N ARG A 63 7.10 2.56 12.65
CA ARG A 63 7.67 1.71 13.71
C ARG A 63 6.61 0.80 14.33
N ASN A 64 7.04 -0.37 14.84
CA ASN A 64 6.13 -1.24 15.57
C ASN A 64 5.61 -0.53 16.85
N GLY A 65 4.30 -0.66 17.10
CA GLY A 65 3.65 -0.02 18.23
C GLY A 65 3.40 1.49 18.09
N ILE A 66 3.60 2.08 16.87
CA ILE A 66 3.29 3.49 16.60
C ILE A 66 1.78 3.76 16.50
N GLY A 67 0.96 2.71 16.33
CA GLY A 67 -0.49 2.86 16.26
C GLY A 67 -1.09 2.64 14.88
N LYS A 68 -0.44 1.95 13.96
CA LYS A 68 -0.97 1.64 12.61
C LYS A 68 -2.33 0.94 12.68
N THR A 69 -2.43 -0.18 13.41
CA THR A 69 -3.69 -0.89 13.67
C THR A 69 -4.72 0.02 14.39
N THR A 70 -4.27 0.86 15.30
CA THR A 70 -5.13 1.83 16.01
C THR A 70 -5.73 2.85 15.04
N LEU A 71 -4.94 3.33 14.09
CA LEU A 71 -5.41 4.24 13.05
C LEU A 71 -6.48 3.59 12.17
N LEU A 72 -6.26 2.33 11.74
CA LEU A 72 -7.29 1.59 10.99
C LEU A 72 -8.59 1.42 11.79
N LYS A 73 -8.51 1.10 13.09
CA LYS A 73 -9.68 1.00 13.98
C LYS A 73 -10.42 2.34 14.16
N ILE A 74 -9.68 3.46 14.19
CA ILE A 74 -10.29 4.80 14.23
C ILE A 74 -11.01 5.09 12.91
N ILE A 75 -10.40 4.79 11.76
CA ILE A 75 -11.02 4.95 10.44
C ILE A 75 -12.33 4.16 10.35
N MET A 76 -12.38 2.94 10.90
CA MET A 76 -13.59 2.11 10.94
C MET A 76 -14.60 2.53 12.00
N ASN A 77 -14.34 3.61 12.74
CA ASN A 77 -15.16 4.06 13.87
C ASN A 77 -15.31 2.99 14.99
N GLN A 78 -14.36 2.06 15.10
CA GLN A 78 -14.30 1.07 16.17
C GLN A 78 -13.60 1.63 17.44
N LEU A 79 -12.84 2.69 17.28
CA LEU A 79 -12.14 3.37 18.35
C LEU A 79 -12.24 4.89 18.15
N ALA A 80 -12.61 5.61 19.21
CA ALA A 80 -12.65 7.07 19.15
C ALA A 80 -11.24 7.68 19.22
N PRO A 81 -10.93 8.70 18.39
CA PRO A 81 -9.71 9.50 18.57
C PRO A 81 -9.80 10.36 19.83
N ASP A 82 -8.67 10.86 20.33
CA ASP A 82 -8.64 11.83 21.44
C ASP A 82 -9.03 13.24 20.96
N SER A 83 -8.65 13.58 19.72
CA SER A 83 -9.07 14.79 19.01
C SER A 83 -8.99 14.59 17.51
N GLY A 84 -9.53 15.56 16.75
CA GLY A 84 -9.63 15.47 15.30
C GLY A 84 -10.87 14.71 14.86
N ARG A 85 -10.97 14.48 13.56
CA ARG A 85 -12.12 13.80 12.96
C ARG A 85 -11.78 12.97 11.73
N VAL A 86 -12.59 11.93 11.50
CA VAL A 86 -12.58 11.13 10.28
C VAL A 86 -13.85 11.41 9.51
N LYS A 87 -13.73 11.73 8.24
CA LYS A 87 -14.85 11.81 7.29
C LYS A 87 -14.76 10.62 6.35
N ILE A 88 -15.81 9.81 6.33
CA ILE A 88 -15.97 8.70 5.40
C ILE A 88 -16.76 9.20 4.20
N GLY A 89 -16.28 8.90 3.01
CA GLY A 89 -16.93 9.27 1.76
C GLY A 89 -18.27 8.56 1.53
N HIS A 90 -18.97 8.99 0.50
CA HIS A 90 -20.28 8.41 0.16
C HIS A 90 -20.12 6.99 -0.36
N ASN A 91 -21.04 6.10 0.00
CA ASN A 91 -21.07 4.70 -0.43
C ASN A 91 -19.77 3.91 -0.15
N VAL A 92 -18.99 4.29 0.86
CA VAL A 92 -17.82 3.54 1.28
C VAL A 92 -18.28 2.30 2.06
N ASN A 93 -17.90 1.11 1.56
CA ASN A 93 -18.13 -0.17 2.19
C ASN A 93 -16.78 -0.82 2.51
N PHE A 94 -16.48 -0.94 3.81
CA PHE A 94 -15.20 -1.46 4.28
C PHE A 94 -15.18 -2.99 4.32
N GLY A 95 -14.11 -3.59 3.77
CA GLY A 95 -13.66 -4.92 4.11
C GLY A 95 -12.43 -4.80 5.00
N TYR A 96 -12.48 -5.38 6.20
CA TYR A 96 -11.35 -5.34 7.14
C TYR A 96 -10.74 -6.72 7.33
N TYR A 97 -9.44 -6.79 7.16
CA TYR A 97 -8.66 -7.98 7.46
C TYR A 97 -7.71 -7.69 8.63
N ASP A 98 -7.91 -8.45 9.70
CA ASP A 98 -7.02 -8.51 10.86
C ASP A 98 -6.58 -9.97 11.04
N GLN A 99 -5.30 -10.19 11.18
CA GLN A 99 -4.68 -11.50 11.33
C GLN A 99 -5.28 -12.33 12.49
N GLY A 100 -5.81 -11.68 13.53
CA GLY A 100 -6.45 -12.33 14.69
C GLY A 100 -7.93 -12.70 14.48
N GLN A 101 -8.58 -12.21 13.44
CA GLN A 101 -10.03 -12.36 13.23
C GLN A 101 -10.35 -12.96 11.86
N MET A 102 -9.91 -14.18 11.62
CA MET A 102 -10.34 -14.93 10.44
C MET A 102 -11.78 -15.41 10.66
N LEU A 103 -12.75 -14.73 10.02
CA LEU A 103 -14.17 -15.08 10.06
C LEU A 103 -14.48 -16.29 9.13
N LEU A 104 -13.85 -17.42 9.39
CA LEU A 104 -14.06 -18.68 8.67
C LEU A 104 -14.66 -19.71 9.64
N ASP A 105 -15.68 -20.44 9.17
CA ASP A 105 -16.23 -21.56 9.94
C ASP A 105 -15.29 -22.78 9.82
N PRO A 106 -14.69 -23.26 10.93
CA PRO A 106 -13.76 -24.38 10.90
C PRO A 106 -14.40 -25.70 10.44
N ASN A 107 -15.72 -25.82 10.52
CA ASN A 107 -16.45 -27.04 10.15
C ASN A 107 -16.81 -27.09 8.66
N ASN A 108 -16.80 -25.96 7.99
CA ASN A 108 -17.07 -25.89 6.56
C ASN A 108 -15.90 -26.45 5.74
N THR A 109 -16.20 -26.92 4.53
CA THR A 109 -15.17 -27.11 3.52
C THR A 109 -14.81 -25.77 2.88
N VAL A 110 -13.63 -25.68 2.25
CA VAL A 110 -13.20 -24.49 1.51
C VAL A 110 -14.27 -24.01 0.53
N LEU A 111 -14.82 -24.93 -0.27
CA LEU A 111 -15.88 -24.61 -1.21
C LEU A 111 -17.18 -24.24 -0.49
N GLY A 112 -17.53 -24.94 0.58
CA GLY A 112 -18.73 -24.69 1.39
C GLY A 112 -18.71 -23.28 1.98
N GLU A 113 -17.61 -22.90 2.61
CA GLU A 113 -17.38 -21.58 3.20
C GLU A 113 -17.63 -20.44 2.19
N MET A 114 -17.10 -20.61 0.98
CA MET A 114 -17.28 -19.63 -0.07
C MET A 114 -18.70 -19.62 -0.64
N LYS A 115 -19.33 -20.77 -0.77
CA LYS A 115 -20.71 -20.88 -1.29
C LYS A 115 -21.77 -20.37 -0.34
N GLU A 116 -21.60 -20.53 0.96
CA GLU A 116 -22.50 -19.94 1.97
C GLU A 116 -22.53 -18.42 1.86
N THR A 117 -21.36 -17.83 1.61
CA THR A 117 -21.22 -16.37 1.48
C THR A 117 -21.68 -15.87 0.11
N TYR A 118 -21.38 -16.63 -0.98
CA TYR A 118 -21.60 -16.21 -2.38
C TYR A 118 -22.53 -17.17 -3.12
N ARG A 119 -23.77 -17.25 -2.71
CA ARG A 119 -24.78 -18.18 -3.21
C ARG A 119 -25.08 -18.07 -4.71
N LEU A 120 -24.79 -16.90 -5.32
CA LEU A 120 -25.01 -16.66 -6.75
C LEU A 120 -23.89 -17.23 -7.65
N TYR A 121 -22.78 -17.66 -7.08
CA TYR A 121 -21.71 -18.28 -7.84
C TYR A 121 -22.00 -19.76 -8.07
N THR A 122 -21.90 -20.20 -9.33
CA THR A 122 -21.93 -21.64 -9.66
C THR A 122 -20.70 -22.34 -9.10
N ASP A 123 -20.77 -23.64 -8.85
CA ASP A 123 -19.66 -24.46 -8.37
C ASP A 123 -18.43 -24.32 -9.28
N THR A 124 -18.63 -24.38 -10.58
CA THR A 124 -17.56 -24.23 -11.57
C THR A 124 -16.86 -22.88 -11.46
N LYS A 125 -17.63 -21.78 -11.35
CA LYS A 125 -17.09 -20.44 -11.20
C LYS A 125 -16.33 -20.30 -9.88
N MET A 126 -16.90 -20.81 -8.78
CA MET A 126 -16.25 -20.76 -7.47
C MET A 126 -14.95 -21.57 -7.44
N ARG A 127 -14.94 -22.77 -8.01
CA ARG A 127 -13.71 -23.58 -8.14
C ARG A 127 -12.65 -22.89 -9.00
N SER A 128 -13.04 -22.20 -10.07
CA SER A 128 -12.11 -21.43 -10.89
C SER A 128 -11.47 -20.31 -10.09
N VAL A 129 -12.24 -19.57 -9.29
CA VAL A 129 -11.73 -18.51 -8.42
C VAL A 129 -10.84 -19.08 -7.31
N LEU A 130 -11.25 -20.15 -6.65
CA LEU A 130 -10.46 -20.85 -5.63
C LEU A 130 -9.14 -21.38 -6.20
N GLY A 131 -9.17 -21.91 -7.45
CA GLY A 131 -7.96 -22.39 -8.13
C GLY A 131 -6.91 -21.29 -8.35
N ARG A 132 -7.34 -20.04 -8.60
CA ARG A 132 -6.42 -18.89 -8.68
C ARG A 132 -5.79 -18.58 -7.32
N PHE A 133 -6.47 -18.86 -6.23
CA PHE A 133 -5.97 -18.76 -4.86
C PHE A 133 -5.32 -20.06 -4.37
N LEU A 134 -4.84 -20.89 -5.30
CA LEU A 134 -4.10 -22.13 -5.05
C LEU A 134 -4.88 -23.24 -4.32
N PHE A 135 -6.21 -23.17 -4.29
CA PHE A 135 -7.06 -24.27 -3.85
C PHE A 135 -7.46 -25.10 -5.07
N ARG A 136 -6.67 -26.14 -5.40
CA ARG A 136 -6.82 -26.92 -6.63
C ARG A 136 -7.32 -28.32 -6.36
N GLY A 137 -8.00 -28.91 -7.34
CA GLY A 137 -8.46 -30.31 -7.27
C GLY A 137 -9.29 -30.59 -6.03
N ASP A 138 -8.81 -31.46 -5.16
CA ASP A 138 -9.49 -31.90 -3.96
C ASP A 138 -9.33 -30.95 -2.76
N ASP A 139 -8.44 -29.96 -2.84
CA ASP A 139 -8.23 -28.98 -1.76
C ASP A 139 -9.51 -28.23 -1.42
N VAL A 140 -10.40 -28.04 -2.41
CA VAL A 140 -11.69 -27.36 -2.22
C VAL A 140 -12.65 -28.11 -1.28
N PHE A 141 -12.39 -29.40 -1.03
CA PHE A 141 -13.17 -30.25 -0.14
C PHE A 141 -12.55 -30.40 1.25
N LEU A 142 -11.31 -29.91 1.45
CA LEU A 142 -10.70 -29.89 2.77
C LEU A 142 -11.53 -29.01 3.72
N LYS A 143 -11.59 -29.41 4.98
CA LYS A 143 -12.20 -28.58 6.02
C LYS A 143 -11.31 -27.38 6.30
N VAL A 144 -11.93 -26.26 6.61
CA VAL A 144 -11.21 -25.04 7.02
C VAL A 144 -10.37 -25.30 8.26
N SER A 145 -10.79 -26.18 9.18
CA SER A 145 -10.00 -26.61 10.33
C SER A 145 -8.63 -27.17 9.95
N ASP A 146 -8.56 -27.90 8.84
CA ASP A 146 -7.40 -28.68 8.41
C ASP A 146 -6.38 -27.84 7.62
N LEU A 147 -6.77 -26.62 7.23
CA LEU A 147 -5.90 -25.69 6.53
C LEU A 147 -4.81 -25.15 7.44
N SER A 148 -3.63 -24.95 6.85
CA SER A 148 -2.53 -24.18 7.47
C SER A 148 -2.93 -22.71 7.72
N GLY A 149 -2.15 -22.01 8.53
CA GLY A 149 -2.37 -20.58 8.79
C GLY A 149 -2.35 -19.72 7.52
N GLY A 150 -1.42 -19.99 6.61
CA GLY A 150 -1.31 -19.28 5.32
C GLY A 150 -2.49 -19.55 4.40
N GLU A 151 -2.96 -20.80 4.33
CA GLU A 151 -4.16 -21.15 3.55
C GLU A 151 -5.42 -20.50 4.11
N LYS A 152 -5.59 -20.48 5.43
CA LYS A 152 -6.70 -19.76 6.09
C LYS A 152 -6.66 -18.27 5.79
N ALA A 153 -5.48 -17.64 5.86
CA ALA A 153 -5.29 -16.24 5.51
C ALA A 153 -5.72 -15.97 4.06
N ARG A 154 -5.25 -16.80 3.14
CA ARG A 154 -5.56 -16.71 1.70
C ARG A 154 -7.05 -16.86 1.41
N LEU A 155 -7.71 -17.85 2.06
CA LEU A 155 -9.15 -18.05 1.94
C LEU A 155 -9.96 -16.88 2.51
N SER A 156 -9.56 -16.35 3.67
CA SER A 156 -10.20 -15.20 4.32
C SER A 156 -10.09 -13.93 3.47
N LEU A 157 -8.90 -13.67 2.89
CA LEU A 157 -8.69 -12.53 1.98
C LEU A 157 -9.55 -12.67 0.72
N LEU A 158 -9.58 -13.85 0.10
CA LEU A 158 -10.46 -14.11 -1.04
C LEU A 158 -11.93 -13.85 -0.69
N LYS A 159 -12.40 -14.40 0.45
CA LYS A 159 -13.77 -14.19 0.94
C LYS A 159 -14.08 -12.70 1.10
N MET A 160 -13.19 -11.94 1.70
CA MET A 160 -13.36 -10.50 1.88
C MET A 160 -13.38 -9.75 0.53
N MET A 161 -12.47 -10.06 -0.38
CA MET A 161 -12.37 -9.38 -1.69
C MET A 161 -13.59 -9.64 -2.58
N LEU A 162 -14.22 -10.80 -2.47
CA LEU A 162 -15.46 -11.11 -3.17
C LEU A 162 -16.71 -10.52 -2.49
N GLY A 163 -16.60 -10.06 -1.24
CA GLY A 163 -17.72 -9.62 -0.39
C GLY A 163 -18.38 -8.31 -0.77
N GLY A 164 -18.05 -7.76 -1.96
CA GLY A 164 -18.65 -6.51 -2.44
C GLY A 164 -18.11 -5.25 -1.75
N ALA A 165 -17.11 -5.37 -0.86
CA ALA A 165 -16.41 -4.22 -0.31
C ALA A 165 -15.74 -3.43 -1.43
N ASN A 166 -15.84 -2.10 -1.38
CA ASN A 166 -15.16 -1.21 -2.33
C ASN A 166 -13.92 -0.53 -1.73
N THR A 167 -13.71 -0.74 -0.43
CA THR A 167 -12.55 -0.20 0.30
C THR A 167 -12.01 -1.26 1.25
N LEU A 168 -10.80 -1.72 1.03
CA LEU A 168 -10.13 -2.73 1.83
C LEU A 168 -9.19 -2.07 2.85
N LEU A 169 -9.29 -2.49 4.10
CA LEU A 169 -8.38 -2.15 5.18
C LEU A 169 -7.66 -3.44 5.60
N LEU A 170 -6.35 -3.51 5.35
CA LEU A 170 -5.57 -4.73 5.50
C LEU A 170 -4.46 -4.50 6.50
N ASP A 171 -4.49 -5.21 7.63
CA ASP A 171 -3.46 -5.11 8.67
C ASP A 171 -2.51 -6.32 8.59
N GLU A 172 -1.29 -6.08 8.09
CA GLU A 172 -0.22 -7.06 7.87
C GLU A 172 -0.72 -8.33 7.12
N PRO A 173 -1.35 -8.20 5.94
CA PRO A 173 -2.05 -9.31 5.29
C PRO A 173 -1.09 -10.41 4.79
N THR A 174 0.17 -10.10 4.55
CA THR A 174 1.17 -11.04 4.02
C THR A 174 1.92 -11.81 5.10
N ASN A 175 1.67 -11.52 6.39
CA ASN A 175 2.31 -12.25 7.47
C ASN A 175 1.89 -13.72 7.46
N HIS A 176 2.85 -14.62 7.64
CA HIS A 176 2.68 -16.08 7.64
C HIS A 176 2.26 -16.70 6.29
N MET A 177 2.26 -15.93 5.21
CA MET A 177 2.09 -16.46 3.86
C MET A 177 3.42 -16.94 3.31
N ASP A 178 3.40 -18.06 2.60
CA ASP A 178 4.50 -18.46 1.73
C ASP A 178 4.60 -17.56 0.49
N ILE A 179 5.69 -17.70 -0.25
CA ILE A 179 5.98 -16.82 -1.40
C ILE A 179 4.89 -16.92 -2.47
N GLU A 180 4.45 -18.14 -2.80
CA GLU A 180 3.42 -18.37 -3.82
C GLU A 180 2.07 -17.75 -3.42
N SER A 181 1.68 -17.89 -2.14
CA SER A 181 0.48 -17.25 -1.59
C SER A 181 0.53 -15.72 -1.64
N LYS A 182 1.72 -15.13 -1.36
CA LYS A 182 1.92 -13.68 -1.45
C LYS A 182 1.75 -13.18 -2.89
N GLU A 183 2.36 -13.85 -3.87
CA GLU A 183 2.26 -13.47 -5.27
C GLU A 183 0.81 -13.49 -5.76
N VAL A 184 0.07 -14.56 -5.46
CA VAL A 184 -1.35 -14.66 -5.82
C VAL A 184 -2.19 -13.57 -5.18
N PHE A 185 -1.94 -13.25 -3.90
CA PHE A 185 -2.63 -12.17 -3.22
C PHE A 185 -2.30 -10.80 -3.81
N GLU A 186 -1.02 -10.55 -4.11
CA GLU A 186 -0.57 -9.30 -4.74
C GLU A 186 -1.24 -9.08 -6.10
N ASP A 187 -1.27 -10.12 -6.94
CA ASP A 187 -1.92 -10.05 -8.25
C ASP A 187 -3.42 -9.78 -8.14
N ALA A 188 -4.09 -10.46 -7.20
CA ALA A 188 -5.51 -10.22 -6.94
C ALA A 188 -5.78 -8.79 -6.43
N LEU A 189 -4.89 -8.26 -5.58
CA LEU A 189 -5.01 -6.90 -5.05
C LEU A 189 -4.73 -5.84 -6.13
N ALA A 190 -3.80 -6.10 -7.04
CA ALA A 190 -3.54 -5.24 -8.19
C ALA A 190 -4.75 -5.17 -9.14
N GLU A 191 -5.46 -6.29 -9.33
CA GLU A 191 -6.70 -6.36 -10.13
C GLU A 191 -7.94 -5.80 -9.39
N PHE A 192 -7.87 -5.60 -8.06
CA PHE A 192 -9.00 -5.09 -7.29
C PHE A 192 -9.34 -3.65 -7.68
N PRO A 193 -10.56 -3.36 -8.17
CA PRO A 193 -10.91 -2.04 -8.70
C PRO A 193 -11.18 -0.99 -7.63
N GLY A 194 -11.30 -1.39 -6.36
CA GLY A 194 -11.56 -0.50 -5.23
C GLY A 194 -10.31 0.12 -4.63
N THR A 195 -10.52 0.85 -3.55
CA THR A 195 -9.45 1.45 -2.73
C THR A 195 -8.88 0.42 -1.76
N ALA A 196 -7.58 0.45 -1.51
CA ALA A 196 -6.96 -0.39 -0.49
C ALA A 196 -6.00 0.42 0.39
N ILE A 197 -6.15 0.27 1.70
CA ILE A 197 -5.26 0.84 2.71
C ILE A 197 -4.63 -0.34 3.44
N ILE A 198 -3.32 -0.43 3.34
CA ILE A 198 -2.59 -1.62 3.73
C ILE A 198 -1.51 -1.23 4.72
N VAL A 199 -1.49 -1.85 5.88
CA VAL A 199 -0.35 -1.82 6.79
C VAL A 199 0.56 -2.97 6.42
N SER A 200 1.80 -2.70 6.04
CA SER A 200 2.77 -3.75 5.72
C SER A 200 4.20 -3.30 5.98
N HIS A 201 5.04 -4.26 6.32
CA HIS A 201 6.49 -4.11 6.43
C HIS A 201 7.24 -4.92 5.36
N ASP A 202 6.52 -5.59 4.48
CA ASP A 202 7.10 -6.41 3.41
C ASP A 202 7.61 -5.52 2.28
N ARG A 203 8.93 -5.50 2.08
CA ARG A 203 9.59 -4.63 1.09
C ARG A 203 9.18 -4.95 -0.34
N TYR A 204 9.02 -6.23 -0.67
CA TYR A 204 8.62 -6.66 -2.01
C TYR A 204 7.20 -6.21 -2.31
N PHE A 205 6.31 -6.36 -1.34
CA PHE A 205 4.95 -5.86 -1.41
C PHE A 205 4.90 -4.33 -1.61
N LEU A 206 5.69 -3.59 -0.82
CA LEU A 206 5.79 -2.12 -0.90
C LEU A 206 6.37 -1.63 -2.24
N GLN A 207 7.18 -2.47 -2.93
CA GLN A 207 7.71 -2.16 -4.25
C GLN A 207 6.69 -2.33 -5.37
N LYS A 208 5.75 -3.28 -5.23
CA LYS A 208 4.86 -3.73 -6.30
C LYS A 208 3.49 -3.04 -6.28
N ILE A 209 2.89 -2.91 -5.11
CA ILE A 209 1.46 -2.63 -4.96
C ILE A 209 1.10 -1.15 -4.80
N PRO A 210 1.70 -0.37 -3.87
CA PRO A 210 1.18 0.94 -3.55
C PRO A 210 1.43 1.98 -4.63
N ASP A 211 0.46 2.88 -4.80
CA ASP A 211 0.59 4.11 -5.58
C ASP A 211 1.38 5.17 -4.77
N ARG A 212 1.19 5.17 -3.45
CA ARG A 212 1.90 6.04 -2.51
C ARG A 212 2.04 5.38 -1.13
N ILE A 213 3.05 5.85 -0.38
CA ILE A 213 3.37 5.37 0.96
C ILE A 213 3.13 6.50 1.96
N LEU A 214 2.45 6.19 3.05
CA LEU A 214 2.21 7.06 4.20
C LEU A 214 3.04 6.57 5.39
N GLU A 215 4.02 7.35 5.83
CA GLU A 215 4.79 7.03 7.03
C GLU A 215 4.14 7.65 8.25
N LEU A 216 3.63 6.81 9.14
CA LEU A 216 3.06 7.22 10.42
C LEU A 216 4.18 7.43 11.44
N THR A 217 4.23 8.64 12.01
CA THR A 217 5.14 9.05 13.07
C THR A 217 4.37 9.61 14.26
N PRO A 218 5.01 9.83 15.44
CA PRO A 218 4.33 10.47 16.57
C PRO A 218 3.83 11.88 16.23
N GLU A 219 4.49 12.58 15.30
CA GLU A 219 4.21 13.95 14.89
C GLU A 219 3.15 14.04 13.79
N GLY A 220 2.75 12.92 13.19
CA GLY A 220 1.76 12.89 12.13
C GLY A 220 2.07 11.89 11.02
N VAL A 221 1.64 12.22 9.81
CA VAL A 221 1.86 11.40 8.60
C VAL A 221 2.70 12.17 7.61
N THR A 222 3.74 11.52 7.11
CA THR A 222 4.53 12.00 5.97
C THR A 222 4.16 11.19 4.74
N GLU A 223 3.81 11.87 3.66
CA GLU A 223 3.42 11.27 2.40
C GLU A 223 4.59 11.18 1.42
N TYR A 224 4.74 10.02 0.78
CA TYR A 224 5.71 9.77 -0.28
C TYR A 224 4.97 9.30 -1.53
N LEU A 225 4.96 10.15 -2.56
CA LEU A 225 4.33 9.86 -3.85
C LEU A 225 5.21 8.92 -4.66
N GLY A 226 4.97 7.61 -4.56
CA GLY A 226 5.72 6.57 -5.24
C GLY A 226 5.88 5.31 -4.41
N ARG A 227 6.63 4.37 -4.97
CA ARG A 227 6.89 3.06 -4.38
C ARG A 227 8.04 3.10 -3.38
N TYR A 228 8.40 1.93 -2.84
CA TYR A 228 9.35 1.77 -1.76
C TYR A 228 10.75 2.40 -2.03
N ASP A 229 11.27 2.32 -3.27
CA ASP A 229 12.59 2.90 -3.58
C ASP A 229 12.59 4.42 -3.42
N TYR A 230 11.54 5.08 -3.91
CA TYR A 230 11.37 6.52 -3.72
C TYR A 230 11.23 6.89 -2.23
N TYR A 231 10.46 6.11 -1.48
CA TYR A 231 10.34 6.29 -0.03
C TYR A 231 11.69 6.19 0.66
N MET A 232 12.50 5.17 0.35
CA MET A 232 13.82 4.98 0.96
C MET A 232 14.78 6.10 0.61
N GLU A 233 14.85 6.49 -0.67
CA GLU A 233 15.70 7.60 -1.13
C GLU A 233 15.36 8.91 -0.40
N LYS A 234 14.08 9.23 -0.33
CA LYS A 234 13.60 10.45 0.35
C LYS A 234 13.83 10.42 1.84
N LYS A 235 13.63 9.29 2.47
CA LYS A 235 13.87 9.11 3.90
C LYS A 235 15.34 9.32 4.25
N GLU A 236 16.28 8.74 3.47
CA GLU A 236 17.71 8.94 3.65
C GLU A 236 18.10 10.42 3.48
N GLN A 237 17.51 11.12 2.51
CA GLN A 237 17.74 12.55 2.31
C GLN A 237 17.29 13.37 3.52
N ILE A 238 16.11 13.09 4.06
CA ILE A 238 15.55 13.79 5.24
C ILE A 238 16.38 13.49 6.49
N GLU A 239 16.75 12.22 6.72
CA GLU A 239 17.57 11.83 7.89
C GLU A 239 18.98 12.42 7.81
N SER A 240 19.59 12.45 6.64
CA SER A 240 20.90 13.07 6.43
C SER A 240 20.86 14.58 6.68
N GLY A 241 19.80 15.25 6.21
CA GLY A 241 19.57 16.68 6.47
C GLY A 241 19.36 16.98 7.95
N LYS A 242 18.58 16.17 8.66
CA LYS A 242 18.38 16.29 10.12
C LYS A 242 19.68 16.10 10.89
N LYS A 243 20.47 15.06 10.56
CA LYS A 243 21.79 14.82 11.18
C LYS A 243 22.76 15.98 10.96
N TYR A 244 22.74 16.58 9.78
CA TYR A 244 23.56 17.76 9.47
C TYR A 244 23.14 18.96 10.32
N LEU A 245 21.86 19.23 10.48
CA LEU A 245 21.33 20.31 11.32
C LEU A 245 21.61 20.08 12.81
N GLU A 246 21.47 18.84 13.30
CA GLU A 246 21.82 18.47 14.68
C GLU A 246 23.32 18.62 14.96
N ALA A 247 24.17 18.25 14.00
CA ALA A 247 25.62 18.44 14.11
C ALA A 247 26.00 19.91 14.15
N MET A 248 25.33 20.77 13.39
CA MET A 248 25.50 22.22 13.46
C MET A 248 24.92 22.83 14.76
N GLY A 249 23.80 22.31 15.26
CA GLY A 249 23.17 22.79 16.50
C GLY A 249 23.94 22.44 17.77
N ASN A 250 24.61 21.29 17.79
CA ASN A 250 25.45 20.87 18.94
C ASN A 250 26.83 21.59 19.00
N SER A 251 27.15 22.39 18.00
CA SER A 251 28.35 23.26 18.04
C SER A 251 28.11 24.64 18.69
N ALA A 252 26.89 24.90 19.18
CA ALA A 252 26.46 26.21 19.67
C ALA A 252 26.42 26.36 21.19
N ASP A 253 26.86 25.35 21.97
CA ASP A 253 26.87 25.41 23.44
C ASP A 253 28.30 25.41 24.03
N SER A 254 29.13 26.32 23.58
CA SER A 254 30.27 26.87 24.36
C SER A 254 30.94 27.96 23.54
N GLU A 255 30.66 29.20 23.94
CA GLU A 255 31.44 30.43 23.86
C GLU A 255 30.58 31.64 23.45
N GLU A 256 30.72 32.73 24.23
CA GLU A 256 30.10 34.03 24.01
C GLU A 256 30.39 34.61 22.62
N PRO A 257 29.53 35.48 22.07
CA PRO A 257 29.59 35.89 20.69
C PRO A 257 30.77 36.84 20.44
N GLN A 258 31.84 36.32 19.85
CA GLN A 258 32.74 37.15 19.06
C GLN A 258 32.23 37.14 17.61
N GLU A 259 31.91 38.30 17.10
CA GLU A 259 31.65 38.56 15.68
C GLU A 259 32.77 37.96 14.82
N SER A 260 32.50 36.85 14.18
CA SER A 260 33.31 36.36 13.06
C SER A 260 32.36 35.95 11.92
N GLY A 261 32.46 36.78 10.88
CA GLY A 261 31.65 36.71 9.68
C GLY A 261 31.59 35.31 9.08
N VAL A 262 30.36 34.91 8.75
CA VAL A 262 30.08 33.83 7.80
C VAL A 262 30.78 34.25 6.50
N GLN A 263 31.90 33.61 6.19
CA GLN A 263 32.49 33.75 4.85
C GLN A 263 31.50 33.13 3.87
N PRO A 264 30.96 33.89 2.92
CA PRO A 264 30.18 33.32 1.84
C PRO A 264 31.09 32.35 1.07
N LEU A 265 30.56 31.18 0.71
CA LEU A 265 31.19 30.21 -0.19
C LEU A 265 31.96 30.97 -1.26
N THR A 266 33.25 30.66 -1.42
CA THR A 266 34.08 31.34 -2.39
C THR A 266 33.43 31.23 -3.78
N ALA A 267 33.61 32.25 -4.61
CA ALA A 267 33.02 32.28 -5.95
C ALA A 267 33.41 31.04 -6.79
N GLU A 268 34.52 30.38 -6.44
CA GLU A 268 34.93 29.11 -7.04
C GLU A 268 34.11 27.91 -6.57
N GLU A 269 33.78 27.79 -5.29
CA GLU A 269 32.93 26.72 -4.75
C GLU A 269 31.50 26.82 -5.27
N GLN A 270 30.95 28.02 -5.35
CA GLN A 270 29.65 28.25 -5.97
C GLN A 270 29.62 27.90 -7.46
N ARG A 271 30.69 28.22 -8.19
CA ARG A 271 30.85 27.85 -9.60
C ARG A 271 30.98 26.35 -9.78
N ARG A 272 31.66 25.65 -8.86
CA ARG A 272 31.80 24.18 -8.88
C ARG A 272 30.46 23.47 -8.61
N LEU A 273 29.70 23.93 -7.61
CA LEU A 273 28.37 23.41 -7.30
C LEU A 273 27.36 23.64 -8.44
N ASN A 274 27.40 24.81 -9.06
CA ASN A 274 26.52 25.09 -10.21
C ASN A 274 26.91 24.25 -11.43
N LYS A 275 28.19 24.02 -11.66
CA LYS A 275 28.69 23.17 -12.75
C LYS A 275 28.33 21.69 -12.56
N GLU A 276 28.33 21.18 -11.31
CA GLU A 276 27.86 19.84 -10.99
C GLU A 276 26.35 19.71 -11.19
N LYS A 277 25.54 20.67 -10.74
CA LYS A 277 24.08 20.70 -10.96
C LYS A 277 23.73 20.75 -12.45
N GLU A 278 24.41 21.56 -13.23
CA GLU A 278 24.21 21.61 -14.69
C GLU A 278 24.63 20.30 -15.37
N ALA A 279 25.70 19.67 -14.93
CA ALA A 279 26.18 18.41 -15.49
C ALA A 279 25.18 17.27 -15.17
N GLU A 280 24.60 17.27 -13.97
CA GLU A 280 23.57 16.30 -13.59
C GLU A 280 22.26 16.53 -14.37
N GLN A 281 21.83 17.77 -14.52
CA GLN A 281 20.67 18.11 -15.34
C GLN A 281 20.86 17.66 -16.80
N ARG A 282 22.03 17.90 -17.39
CA ARG A 282 22.36 17.44 -18.76
C ARG A 282 22.36 15.92 -18.89
N ARG A 283 22.81 15.19 -17.84
CA ARG A 283 22.75 13.71 -17.81
C ARG A 283 21.31 13.23 -17.75
N ARG A 284 20.44 13.86 -16.94
CA ARG A 284 19.01 13.53 -16.86
C ARG A 284 18.27 13.79 -18.17
N THR A 285 18.55 14.93 -18.81
CA THR A 285 17.95 15.28 -20.11
C THR A 285 18.36 14.29 -21.21
N ARG A 286 19.65 13.95 -21.30
CA ARG A 286 20.14 12.95 -22.27
C ARG A 286 19.54 11.56 -22.04
N ARG A 287 19.39 11.15 -20.77
CA ARG A 287 18.76 9.86 -20.44
C ARG A 287 17.29 9.82 -20.84
N ARG A 288 16.59 10.93 -20.64
CA ARG A 288 15.20 11.09 -21.07
C ARG A 288 15.05 11.05 -22.59
N GLU A 289 15.87 11.79 -23.31
CA GLU A 289 15.88 11.80 -24.78
C GLU A 289 16.20 10.40 -25.36
N ASN A 290 17.14 9.66 -24.75
CA ASN A 290 17.44 8.30 -25.17
C ASN A 290 16.23 7.35 -24.97
N LEU A 291 15.54 7.46 -23.82
CA LEU A 291 14.35 6.67 -23.54
C LEU A 291 13.18 7.02 -24.49
N GLU A 292 12.98 8.29 -24.79
CA GLU A 292 11.97 8.75 -25.76
C GLU A 292 12.27 8.21 -27.17
N ASN A 293 13.55 8.18 -27.56
CA ASN A 293 13.97 7.57 -28.84
C ASN A 293 13.80 6.06 -28.87
N GLU A 294 14.02 5.35 -27.76
CA GLU A 294 13.78 3.90 -27.68
C GLU A 294 12.26 3.60 -27.74
N ILE A 295 11.45 4.37 -27.04
CA ILE A 295 9.99 4.25 -27.09
C ILE A 295 9.50 4.44 -28.54
N SER A 296 9.93 5.49 -29.23
CA SER A 296 9.54 5.75 -30.63
C SER A 296 9.96 4.63 -31.58
N LYS A 297 11.12 3.99 -31.36
CA LYS A 297 11.55 2.82 -32.14
C LYS A 297 10.68 1.59 -31.88
N ILE A 298 10.27 1.37 -30.64
CA ILE A 298 9.40 0.26 -30.27
C ILE A 298 8.00 0.49 -30.85
N GLU A 299 7.46 1.69 -30.74
CA GLU A 299 6.15 2.06 -31.34
C GLU A 299 6.14 1.90 -32.85
N ALA A 300 7.21 2.30 -33.56
CA ALA A 300 7.35 2.07 -34.99
C ALA A 300 7.35 0.59 -35.34
N LYS A 301 8.02 -0.24 -34.53
CA LYS A 301 8.11 -1.68 -34.73
C LYS A 301 6.78 -2.40 -34.45
N ILE A 302 6.03 -1.92 -33.47
CA ILE A 302 4.66 -2.40 -33.19
C ILE A 302 3.75 -2.09 -34.38
N LYS A 303 3.82 -0.88 -34.91
CA LYS A 303 3.01 -0.44 -36.06
C LYS A 303 3.35 -1.24 -37.37
N GLU A 304 4.60 -1.59 -37.56
CA GLU A 304 5.01 -2.49 -38.65
C GLU A 304 4.44 -3.91 -38.48
N LEU A 305 4.46 -4.44 -37.27
CA LEU A 305 3.92 -5.77 -36.97
C LEU A 305 2.40 -5.81 -37.10
N GLU A 306 1.72 -4.77 -36.67
CA GLU A 306 0.24 -4.63 -36.81
C GLU A 306 -0.20 -4.49 -38.27
N ALA A 307 0.65 -3.91 -39.15
CA ALA A 307 0.37 -3.79 -40.59
C ALA A 307 0.68 -5.06 -41.38
N ALA A 308 1.38 -6.01 -40.77
CA ALA A 308 1.77 -7.30 -41.39
C ALA A 308 0.83 -8.46 -41.02
N ILE A 309 -0.19 -8.19 -40.17
CA ILE A 309 -1.25 -9.12 -39.78
C ILE A 309 -2.53 -8.76 -40.54
#